data_5307337e212a87e118df93d40128ee27
#
_entry.id   5307337e212a87e118df93d40128ee27
#
_cell.length_a   1.000
_cell.length_b   1.000
_cell.length_c   1.000
_cell.angle_alpha   90.00
_cell.angle_beta   90.00
_cell.angle_gamma   90.00
#
_symmetry.space_group_name_H-M   'P 1'
#
loop_
_entity.id
_entity.type
_entity.pdbx_description
1 polymer ?
#
loop_
_entity_poly.entity_id
_entity_poly.type
_entity_poly.pdbx_seq_one_letter_code
_entity_poly.pdbx_strand_id
1 'polypeptide(L)'
;SDVYKRQHLNRELVRMPEGIRERDDAIAARISSAGIRRKITHDQVRAIRVMLSGTHEDMMEIEKAGRLDDWCRDSMDWLYRTFGRENVVSAVLHMDEHTPHIHATLVPIVTGERRKAGQKKPQEGGRTYRKKANAARLCADDVLNRTRLIAYHDDYARVMVKYGLQRGIRGSEARHVSTAQYYRDLRRQTDELEENVRQLQAEQEEAEKRLETARKEINTQKLEAVKMEAKTAIIAKMGSLLGSGKICLLYTSDAADEGLGV
;
A
#
# COMPACT_ATOMS: atom_id res chain seq x y z
N SER A 1 -25.15 2.42 -13.92
CA SER A 1 -23.76 2.64 -13.57
C SER A 1 -23.57 4.12 -13.29
N ASP A 2 -23.13 4.44 -12.05
CA ASP A 2 -23.08 5.83 -11.56
C ASP A 2 -21.98 6.68 -12.22
N VAL A 3 -21.01 6.07 -12.90
CA VAL A 3 -19.93 6.75 -13.62
C VAL A 3 -20.48 7.69 -14.70
N TYR A 4 -21.47 7.27 -15.47
CA TYR A 4 -22.07 8.12 -16.51
C TYR A 4 -22.76 9.37 -15.96
N LYS A 5 -23.29 9.31 -14.73
CA LYS A 5 -23.95 10.45 -14.09
C LYS A 5 -22.98 11.52 -13.60
N ARG A 6 -21.70 11.17 -13.40
CA ARG A 6 -20.67 12.04 -12.86
C ARG A 6 -19.73 12.62 -13.92
N GLN A 7 -19.84 12.23 -15.19
CA GLN A 7 -18.95 12.72 -16.26
C GLN A 7 -18.89 14.25 -16.37
N HIS A 8 -19.96 14.95 -15.98
CA HIS A 8 -19.98 16.41 -15.96
C HIS A 8 -19.01 17.03 -14.93
N LEU A 9 -18.46 16.24 -14.00
CA LEU A 9 -17.47 16.67 -13.02
C LEU A 9 -16.06 16.67 -13.61
N ASN A 10 -15.85 16.00 -14.73
CA ASN A 10 -14.55 15.94 -15.39
C ASN A 10 -14.19 17.31 -15.98
N ARG A 11 -12.93 17.69 -15.85
CA ARG A 11 -12.45 19.00 -16.28
C ARG A 11 -11.31 18.87 -17.29
N GLU A 12 -11.43 19.55 -18.42
CA GLU A 12 -10.32 19.68 -19.35
C GLU A 12 -9.28 20.67 -18.81
N LEU A 13 -8.03 20.20 -18.71
CA LEU A 13 -6.88 20.99 -18.25
C LEU A 13 -6.05 21.55 -19.44
N VAL A 14 -6.19 20.95 -20.60
CA VAL A 14 -5.60 21.42 -21.86
C VAL A 14 -6.69 21.81 -22.81
N ARG A 15 -6.71 23.07 -23.21
CA ARG A 15 -7.67 23.55 -24.20
C ARG A 15 -7.30 23.03 -25.58
N MET A 16 -8.23 22.37 -26.23
CA MET A 16 -8.06 21.92 -27.62
C MET A 16 -7.84 23.13 -28.55
N PRO A 17 -6.97 23.01 -29.57
CA PRO A 17 -6.86 24.04 -30.59
C PRO A 17 -8.17 24.30 -31.31
N GLU A 18 -8.34 25.51 -31.84
CA GLU A 18 -9.55 25.88 -32.55
C GLU A 18 -9.80 24.96 -33.76
N GLY A 19 -11.03 24.47 -33.89
CA GLY A 19 -11.41 23.52 -34.95
C GLY A 19 -11.07 22.04 -34.66
N ILE A 20 -10.40 21.73 -33.56
CA ILE A 20 -10.09 20.35 -33.15
C ILE A 20 -11.04 19.95 -32.01
N ARG A 21 -11.79 18.87 -32.21
CA ARG A 21 -12.74 18.36 -31.22
C ARG A 21 -12.32 17.02 -30.62
N GLU A 22 -11.54 16.26 -31.37
CA GLU A 22 -11.14 14.92 -30.96
C GLU A 22 -9.64 14.86 -30.62
N ARG A 23 -9.31 13.97 -29.70
CA ARG A 23 -7.93 13.76 -29.26
C ARG A 23 -7.03 13.28 -30.40
N ASP A 24 -7.55 12.44 -31.27
CA ASP A 24 -6.79 11.90 -32.41
C ASP A 24 -6.43 12.99 -33.41
N ASP A 25 -7.32 13.96 -33.63
CA ASP A 25 -7.04 15.13 -34.45
C ASP A 25 -5.97 16.02 -33.82
N ALA A 26 -5.99 16.20 -32.49
CA ALA A 26 -4.94 16.93 -31.77
C ALA A 26 -3.56 16.26 -31.89
N ILE A 27 -3.51 14.92 -31.80
CA ILE A 27 -2.29 14.14 -32.03
C ILE A 27 -1.78 14.35 -33.48
N ALA A 28 -2.68 14.22 -34.48
CA ALA A 28 -2.34 14.40 -35.88
C ALA A 28 -1.84 15.82 -36.18
N ALA A 29 -2.51 16.84 -35.64
CA ALA A 29 -2.13 18.25 -35.78
C ALA A 29 -0.74 18.51 -35.19
N ARG A 30 -0.45 17.95 -33.98
CA ARG A 30 0.87 18.09 -33.34
C ARG A 30 1.97 17.42 -34.17
N ILE A 31 1.72 16.23 -34.69
CA ILE A 31 2.68 15.52 -35.54
C ILE A 31 2.96 16.34 -36.83
N SER A 32 1.92 16.87 -37.44
CA SER A 32 2.03 17.66 -38.66
C SER A 32 2.83 18.96 -38.45
N SER A 33 2.59 19.65 -37.30
CA SER A 33 3.29 20.90 -36.97
C SER A 33 4.72 20.70 -36.53
N ALA A 34 5.15 19.46 -36.22
CA ALA A 34 6.50 19.19 -35.69
C ALA A 34 7.63 19.23 -36.71
N GLY A 35 7.34 19.37 -38.01
CA GLY A 35 8.35 19.40 -39.06
C GLY A 35 9.12 18.08 -39.22
N ILE A 36 8.47 16.95 -38.95
CA ILE A 36 9.07 15.62 -39.07
C ILE A 36 9.28 15.30 -40.56
N ARG A 37 10.53 15.19 -40.97
CA ARG A 37 10.89 14.92 -42.37
C ARG A 37 10.84 13.41 -42.74
N ARG A 38 10.89 12.55 -41.72
CA ARG A 38 10.90 11.09 -41.95
C ARG A 38 9.48 10.58 -42.04
N LYS A 39 9.24 9.64 -42.98
CA LYS A 39 7.97 8.91 -43.07
C LYS A 39 7.71 8.20 -41.74
N ILE A 40 6.54 8.44 -41.19
CA ILE A 40 6.03 7.75 -40.01
C ILE A 40 5.42 6.43 -40.47
N THR A 41 5.86 5.32 -39.88
CA THR A 41 5.37 3.99 -40.18
C THR A 41 4.14 3.66 -39.32
N HIS A 42 3.35 2.64 -39.71
CA HIS A 42 2.09 2.31 -39.02
C HIS A 42 2.31 1.75 -37.62
N ASP A 43 3.45 1.11 -37.38
CA ASP A 43 3.88 0.50 -36.13
C ASP A 43 4.49 1.50 -35.13
N GLN A 44 4.66 2.75 -35.55
CA GLN A 44 5.31 3.78 -34.72
C GLN A 44 4.32 4.33 -33.68
N VAL A 45 4.71 4.37 -32.41
CA VAL A 45 3.91 4.96 -31.32
C VAL A 45 3.72 6.45 -31.58
N ARG A 46 2.48 6.87 -31.78
CA ARG A 46 2.12 8.27 -32.09
C ARG A 46 1.79 9.08 -30.83
N ALA A 47 1.29 8.43 -29.80
CA ALA A 47 0.94 9.08 -28.55
C ALA A 47 1.23 8.18 -27.36
N ILE A 48 1.46 8.79 -26.22
CA ILE A 48 1.67 8.15 -24.93
C ILE A 48 0.59 8.66 -23.98
N ARG A 49 -0.07 7.78 -23.26
CA ARG A 49 -0.98 8.15 -22.18
C ARG A 49 -0.23 8.12 -20.85
N VAL A 50 -0.38 9.17 -20.07
CA VAL A 50 0.20 9.30 -18.74
C VAL A 50 -0.97 9.51 -17.77
N MET A 51 -0.98 8.74 -16.69
CA MET A 51 -1.90 8.95 -15.58
C MET A 51 -1.12 9.49 -14.39
N LEU A 52 -1.62 10.56 -13.79
CA LEU A 52 -1.07 11.16 -12.58
C LEU A 52 -2.12 11.07 -11.47
N SER A 53 -1.75 10.50 -10.33
CA SER A 53 -2.60 10.35 -9.14
C SER A 53 -1.75 10.05 -7.91
N GLY A 54 -2.39 9.98 -6.75
CA GLY A 54 -1.88 9.41 -5.50
C GLY A 54 -2.70 8.20 -5.05
N THR A 55 -2.55 7.79 -3.79
CA THR A 55 -3.47 6.83 -3.18
C THR A 55 -4.86 7.46 -3.04
N HIS A 56 -5.89 6.63 -2.87
CA HIS A 56 -7.25 7.15 -2.71
C HIS A 56 -7.31 8.12 -1.52
N GLU A 57 -6.75 7.72 -0.41
CA GLU A 57 -6.74 8.47 0.84
C GLU A 57 -6.06 9.84 0.67
N ASP A 58 -4.86 9.86 0.11
CA ASP A 58 -4.10 11.09 -0.13
C ASP A 58 -4.86 12.04 -1.07
N MET A 59 -5.44 11.53 -2.16
CA MET A 59 -6.18 12.35 -3.11
C MET A 59 -7.45 12.93 -2.51
N MET A 60 -8.15 12.15 -1.66
CA MET A 60 -9.33 12.65 -0.93
C MET A 60 -8.97 13.70 0.12
N GLU A 61 -7.80 13.60 0.75
CA GLU A 61 -7.30 14.65 1.66
C GLU A 61 -6.98 15.94 0.91
N ILE A 62 -6.34 15.86 -0.25
CA ILE A 62 -6.05 17.01 -1.12
C ILE A 62 -7.35 17.70 -1.53
N GLU A 63 -8.36 16.94 -1.92
CA GLU A 63 -9.67 17.46 -2.31
C GLU A 63 -10.38 18.15 -1.13
N LYS A 64 -10.47 17.49 0.02
CA LYS A 64 -11.07 18.04 1.26
C LYS A 64 -10.37 19.31 1.74
N ALA A 65 -9.06 19.38 1.55
CA ALA A 65 -8.28 20.58 1.88
C ALA A 65 -8.45 21.73 0.87
N GLY A 66 -9.25 21.55 -0.19
CA GLY A 66 -9.44 22.54 -1.27
C GLY A 66 -8.21 22.78 -2.13
N ARG A 67 -7.24 21.83 -2.15
CA ARG A 67 -5.96 21.97 -2.85
C ARG A 67 -5.88 21.24 -4.18
N LEU A 68 -7.00 20.68 -4.65
CA LEU A 68 -7.04 19.89 -5.88
C LEU A 68 -6.65 20.72 -7.11
N ASP A 69 -7.08 21.99 -7.17
CA ASP A 69 -6.73 22.89 -8.29
C ASP A 69 -5.25 23.24 -8.31
N ASP A 70 -4.64 23.41 -7.16
CA ASP A 70 -3.21 23.64 -7.02
C ASP A 70 -2.42 22.40 -7.46
N TRP A 71 -2.86 21.20 -7.04
CA TRP A 71 -2.27 19.94 -7.47
C TRP A 71 -2.40 19.73 -8.99
N CYS A 72 -3.54 20.05 -9.58
CA CYS A 72 -3.71 20.01 -11.04
C CYS A 72 -2.74 20.94 -11.75
N ARG A 73 -2.61 22.21 -11.29
CA ARG A 73 -1.69 23.19 -11.88
C ARG A 73 -0.25 22.70 -11.84
N ASP A 74 0.21 22.24 -10.67
CA ASP A 74 1.58 21.76 -10.51
C ASP A 74 1.87 20.48 -11.30
N SER A 75 0.88 19.59 -11.40
CA SER A 75 0.96 18.40 -12.24
C SER A 75 1.09 18.75 -13.71
N MET A 76 0.31 19.72 -14.18
CA MET A 76 0.41 20.22 -15.56
C MET A 76 1.74 20.93 -15.83
N ASP A 77 2.23 21.73 -14.89
CA ASP A 77 3.52 22.38 -15.00
C ASP A 77 4.68 21.37 -15.05
N TRP A 78 4.57 20.28 -14.29
CA TRP A 78 5.52 19.18 -14.35
C TRP A 78 5.46 18.47 -15.71
N LEU A 79 4.29 18.19 -16.26
CA LEU A 79 4.12 17.59 -17.59
C LEU A 79 4.75 18.48 -18.66
N TYR A 80 4.49 19.78 -18.62
CA TYR A 80 5.00 20.74 -19.59
C TYR A 80 6.53 20.87 -19.55
N ARG A 81 7.13 20.90 -18.36
CA ARG A 81 8.59 20.93 -18.20
C ARG A 81 9.25 19.64 -18.64
N THR A 82 8.60 18.51 -18.42
CA THR A 82 9.18 17.18 -18.67
C THR A 82 9.09 16.80 -20.14
N PHE A 83 7.97 17.07 -20.80
CA PHE A 83 7.68 16.57 -22.14
C PHE A 83 7.58 17.68 -23.21
N GLY A 84 7.56 18.93 -22.82
CA GLY A 84 7.29 20.07 -23.69
C GLY A 84 5.80 20.40 -23.76
N ARG A 85 5.46 21.68 -23.59
CA ARG A 85 4.07 22.15 -23.58
C ARG A 85 3.30 21.74 -24.83
N GLU A 86 3.95 21.92 -25.99
CA GLU A 86 3.36 21.60 -27.30
C GLU A 86 3.13 20.10 -27.53
N ASN A 87 3.83 19.24 -26.79
CA ASN A 87 3.70 17.81 -26.91
C ASN A 87 2.55 17.24 -26.05
N VAL A 88 2.08 17.98 -25.04
CA VAL A 88 0.93 17.61 -24.24
C VAL A 88 -0.34 18.12 -24.92
N VAL A 89 -0.98 17.25 -25.67
CA VAL A 89 -2.09 17.61 -26.57
C VAL A 89 -3.47 17.51 -25.92
N SER A 90 -3.57 16.78 -24.80
CA SER A 90 -4.80 16.64 -24.02
C SER A 90 -4.48 16.32 -22.58
N ALA A 91 -5.22 16.88 -21.65
CA ALA A 91 -5.23 16.43 -20.25
C ALA A 91 -6.61 16.67 -19.66
N VAL A 92 -7.12 15.69 -18.95
CA VAL A 92 -8.46 15.71 -18.32
C VAL A 92 -8.31 15.27 -16.89
N LEU A 93 -8.83 16.05 -15.97
CA LEU A 93 -9.04 15.64 -14.59
C LEU A 93 -10.33 14.81 -14.52
N HIS A 94 -10.21 13.56 -14.11
CA HIS A 94 -11.35 12.68 -13.87
C HIS A 94 -11.77 12.77 -12.40
N MET A 95 -13.04 13.09 -12.19
CA MET A 95 -13.73 13.19 -10.90
C MET A 95 -14.93 12.26 -10.83
N ASP A 96 -15.21 11.55 -11.89
CA ASP A 96 -16.32 10.60 -12.01
C ASP A 96 -16.00 9.21 -11.44
N GLU A 97 -14.74 8.94 -11.16
CA GLU A 97 -14.25 7.73 -10.51
C GLU A 97 -13.99 7.97 -9.02
N HIS A 98 -13.64 6.90 -8.29
CA HIS A 98 -13.44 6.96 -6.84
C HIS A 98 -12.26 7.84 -6.40
N THR A 99 -11.24 7.94 -7.23
CA THR A 99 -10.00 8.67 -6.91
C THR A 99 -9.75 9.73 -7.98
N PRO A 100 -9.61 11.01 -7.63
CA PRO A 100 -9.25 12.04 -8.58
C PRO A 100 -7.91 11.73 -9.26
N HIS A 101 -7.88 11.81 -10.58
CA HIS A 101 -6.67 11.57 -11.36
C HIS A 101 -6.66 12.34 -12.68
N ILE A 102 -5.47 12.63 -13.19
CA ILE A 102 -5.29 13.29 -14.47
C ILE A 102 -4.89 12.26 -15.52
N HIS A 103 -5.66 12.18 -16.61
CA HIS A 103 -5.25 11.50 -17.83
C HIS A 103 -4.69 12.50 -18.81
N ALA A 104 -3.40 12.43 -19.09
CA ALA A 104 -2.74 13.25 -20.11
C ALA A 104 -2.37 12.41 -21.32
N THR A 105 -2.44 13.03 -22.51
CA THR A 105 -1.97 12.46 -23.77
C THR A 105 -0.85 13.34 -24.30
N LEU A 106 0.28 12.72 -24.57
CA LEU A 106 1.43 13.42 -25.13
C LEU A 106 1.92 12.76 -26.42
N VAL A 107 2.44 13.56 -27.32
CA VAL A 107 3.05 13.10 -28.58
C VAL A 107 4.56 13.04 -28.38
N PRO A 108 5.22 11.86 -28.52
CA PRO A 108 6.63 11.69 -28.20
C PRO A 108 7.57 12.26 -29.28
N ILE A 109 7.48 13.56 -29.49
CA ILE A 109 8.38 14.28 -30.41
C ILE A 109 9.63 14.69 -29.65
N VAL A 110 10.76 14.26 -30.15
CA VAL A 110 12.08 14.59 -29.61
C VAL A 110 12.98 15.23 -30.67
N THR A 111 13.77 16.17 -30.20
CA THR A 111 14.85 16.79 -30.98
C THR A 111 16.19 16.38 -30.37
N GLY A 112 17.29 16.47 -31.12
CA GLY A 112 18.59 16.12 -30.58
C GLY A 112 19.24 14.87 -31.18
N GLU A 113 20.43 14.52 -30.71
CA GLU A 113 21.19 13.39 -31.24
C GLU A 113 20.46 12.07 -30.97
N ARG A 114 20.41 11.23 -31.99
CA ARG A 114 19.84 9.89 -31.85
C ARG A 114 20.73 9.06 -30.94
N ARG A 115 20.14 8.33 -29.99
CA ARG A 115 20.84 7.30 -29.21
C ARG A 115 21.67 6.43 -30.15
N LYS A 116 22.98 6.28 -29.89
CA LYS A 116 23.81 5.34 -30.64
C LYS A 116 23.21 3.95 -30.48
N ALA A 117 22.79 3.33 -31.58
CA ALA A 117 22.48 1.91 -31.57
C ALA A 117 23.73 1.20 -31.02
N GLY A 118 23.53 0.31 -30.02
CA GLY A 118 24.64 -0.44 -29.42
C GLY A 118 25.57 -0.96 -30.52
N GLN A 119 26.87 -0.83 -30.31
CA GLN A 119 27.89 -1.16 -31.29
C GLN A 119 27.65 -2.54 -31.90
N LYS A 120 27.06 -2.58 -33.09
CA LYS A 120 27.23 -3.74 -33.95
C LYS A 120 28.68 -3.73 -34.39
N LYS A 121 29.38 -4.84 -34.18
CA LYS A 121 30.77 -5.04 -34.64
C LYS A 121 30.90 -4.48 -36.07
N PRO A 122 32.00 -3.75 -36.42
CA PRO A 122 32.19 -3.27 -37.75
C PRO A 122 32.25 -4.48 -38.70
N GLN A 123 31.29 -4.59 -39.62
CA GLN A 123 31.42 -5.45 -40.79
C GLN A 123 32.30 -4.66 -41.79
N GLU A 124 33.39 -5.23 -42.21
CA GLU A 124 34.22 -4.69 -43.27
C GLU A 124 33.33 -4.45 -44.50
N GLY A 125 33.38 -3.22 -45.02
CA GLY A 125 32.55 -2.77 -46.14
C GLY A 125 31.35 -1.87 -45.80
N GLY A 126 31.14 -1.51 -44.50
CA GLY A 126 30.01 -0.72 -44.04
C GLY A 126 30.05 0.74 -44.53
N ARG A 127 28.97 1.20 -45.16
CA ARG A 127 28.74 2.61 -45.54
C ARG A 127 28.96 3.52 -44.33
N THR A 128 29.80 4.53 -44.46
CA THR A 128 30.04 5.58 -43.45
C THR A 128 28.74 6.26 -43.06
N TYR A 129 28.36 6.13 -41.80
CA TYR A 129 27.11 6.67 -41.28
C TYR A 129 27.21 8.18 -41.17
N ARG A 130 26.53 8.93 -42.03
CA ARG A 130 26.45 10.41 -41.93
C ARG A 130 25.80 10.74 -40.57
N LYS A 131 26.44 11.64 -39.79
CA LYS A 131 25.81 12.25 -38.61
C LYS A 131 24.44 12.81 -39.02
N LYS A 132 23.36 12.25 -38.46
CA LYS A 132 22.01 12.71 -38.75
C LYS A 132 21.78 14.04 -38.05
N ALA A 133 21.26 15.01 -38.79
CA ALA A 133 20.89 16.33 -38.29
C ALA A 133 19.94 16.24 -37.08
N ASN A 134 19.99 17.24 -36.20
CA ASN A 134 19.08 17.49 -35.08
C ASN A 134 17.63 17.76 -35.57
N ALA A 135 17.03 16.82 -36.29
CA ALA A 135 15.68 16.95 -36.81
C ALA A 135 14.66 16.39 -35.80
N ALA A 136 13.50 17.01 -35.73
CA ALA A 136 12.39 16.51 -34.97
C ALA A 136 12.01 15.10 -35.46
N ARG A 137 11.75 14.21 -34.53
CA ARG A 137 11.34 12.82 -34.79
C ARG A 137 10.36 12.31 -33.75
N LEU A 138 9.51 11.43 -34.16
CA LEU A 138 8.62 10.66 -33.28
C LEU A 138 9.41 9.48 -32.70
N CYS A 139 9.59 9.41 -31.38
CA CYS A 139 10.38 8.39 -30.73
C CYS A 139 9.94 8.17 -29.27
N ALA A 140 9.04 7.19 -29.06
CA ALA A 140 8.58 6.84 -27.72
C ALA A 140 9.71 6.27 -26.83
N ASP A 141 10.64 5.50 -27.39
CA ASP A 141 11.75 4.89 -26.64
C ASP A 141 12.70 5.92 -26.03
N ASP A 142 12.87 7.07 -26.70
CA ASP A 142 13.67 8.17 -26.16
C ASP A 142 12.95 8.89 -25.02
N VAL A 143 11.62 8.81 -24.95
CA VAL A 143 10.80 9.41 -23.88
C VAL A 143 10.61 8.43 -22.74
N LEU A 144 10.31 7.15 -23.01
CA LEU A 144 9.90 6.14 -22.03
C LEU A 144 10.97 5.06 -21.76
N ASN A 145 12.27 5.38 -21.88
CA ASN A 145 13.26 4.38 -21.46
C ASN A 145 13.28 4.20 -19.94
N ARG A 146 13.76 3.01 -19.49
CA ARG A 146 13.77 2.61 -18.07
C ARG A 146 14.39 3.67 -17.14
N THR A 147 15.51 4.26 -17.55
CA THR A 147 16.19 5.27 -16.74
C THR A 147 15.35 6.53 -16.57
N ARG A 148 14.72 6.99 -17.66
CA ARG A 148 13.83 8.17 -17.62
C ARG A 148 12.56 7.89 -16.81
N LEU A 149 11.97 6.71 -16.94
CA LEU A 149 10.79 6.34 -16.14
C LEU A 149 11.09 6.41 -14.64
N ILE A 150 12.24 5.88 -14.20
CA ILE A 150 12.66 6.00 -12.81
C ILE A 150 12.82 7.47 -12.41
N ALA A 151 13.49 8.27 -13.24
CA ALA A 151 13.70 9.69 -12.98
C ALA A 151 12.38 10.49 -12.95
N TYR A 152 11.40 10.16 -13.78
CA TYR A 152 10.07 10.79 -13.76
C TYR A 152 9.34 10.55 -12.45
N HIS A 153 9.37 9.31 -11.93
CA HIS A 153 8.79 9.01 -10.63
C HIS A 153 9.45 9.78 -9.50
N ASP A 154 10.79 9.88 -9.51
CA ASP A 154 11.55 10.62 -8.49
C ASP A 154 11.28 12.12 -8.57
N ASP A 155 11.22 12.68 -9.78
CA ASP A 155 11.01 14.10 -10.00
C ASP A 155 9.57 14.53 -9.71
N TYR A 156 8.59 13.75 -10.16
CA TYR A 156 7.18 14.01 -9.86
C TYR A 156 6.92 13.96 -8.36
N ALA A 157 7.41 12.93 -7.66
CA ALA A 157 7.26 12.82 -6.21
C ALA A 157 7.85 14.02 -5.47
N ARG A 158 9.00 14.56 -5.93
CA ARG A 158 9.62 15.75 -5.33
C ARG A 158 8.72 16.99 -5.44
N VAL A 159 8.06 17.17 -6.58
CA VAL A 159 7.10 18.28 -6.78
C VAL A 159 5.85 18.09 -5.92
N MET A 160 5.41 16.85 -5.72
CA MET A 160 4.15 16.50 -5.06
C MET A 160 4.27 16.35 -3.54
N VAL A 161 5.47 16.40 -2.98
CA VAL A 161 5.73 16.31 -1.53
C VAL A 161 4.89 17.31 -0.72
N LYS A 162 4.68 18.51 -1.23
CA LYS A 162 3.88 19.55 -0.58
C LYS A 162 2.39 19.21 -0.44
N TYR A 163 1.92 18.18 -1.15
CA TYR A 163 0.57 17.62 -1.05
C TYR A 163 0.53 16.37 -0.17
N GLY A 164 1.65 15.96 0.43
CA GLY A 164 1.76 14.73 1.21
C GLY A 164 2.04 13.48 0.36
N LEU A 165 2.04 13.60 -0.97
CA LEU A 165 2.26 12.48 -1.86
C LEU A 165 3.71 11.99 -1.80
N GLN A 166 3.87 10.69 -1.70
CA GLN A 166 5.17 10.04 -1.66
C GLN A 166 5.42 9.23 -2.93
N ARG A 167 6.69 9.01 -3.21
CA ARG A 167 7.08 8.13 -4.29
C ARG A 167 6.68 6.70 -4.00
N GLY A 168 6.09 6.02 -4.96
CA GLY A 168 5.83 4.59 -4.86
C GLY A 168 7.12 3.77 -4.64
N ILE A 169 6.98 2.59 -4.04
CA ILE A 169 8.10 1.72 -3.65
C ILE A 169 8.90 1.30 -4.88
N ARG A 170 10.21 1.53 -4.86
CA ARG A 170 11.13 1.08 -5.92
C ARG A 170 11.20 -0.44 -5.94
N GLY A 171 11.05 -1.02 -7.14
CA GLY A 171 11.13 -2.48 -7.29
C GLY A 171 9.92 -3.22 -6.71
N SER A 172 8.81 -2.52 -6.45
CA SER A 172 7.56 -3.19 -6.08
C SER A 172 7.22 -4.28 -7.10
N GLU A 173 6.91 -5.47 -6.62
CA GLU A 173 6.43 -6.59 -7.43
C GLU A 173 4.97 -6.41 -7.88
N ALA A 174 4.34 -5.29 -7.48
CA ALA A 174 2.98 -4.96 -7.89
C ALA A 174 2.87 -4.97 -9.42
N ARG A 175 2.11 -5.90 -9.93
CA ARG A 175 1.81 -6.03 -11.36
C ARG A 175 0.46 -5.41 -11.65
N HIS A 176 0.32 -4.89 -12.86
CA HIS A 176 -1.01 -4.49 -13.33
C HIS A 176 -1.89 -5.73 -13.43
N VAL A 177 -2.81 -5.89 -12.50
CA VAL A 177 -3.85 -6.91 -12.50
C VAL A 177 -5.16 -6.29 -12.96
N SER A 178 -6.01 -7.09 -13.64
CA SER A 178 -7.34 -6.59 -13.97
C SER A 178 -8.13 -6.29 -12.69
N THR A 179 -9.03 -5.31 -12.74
CA THR A 179 -9.90 -4.95 -11.61
C THR A 179 -10.61 -6.17 -11.03
N ALA A 180 -11.09 -7.07 -11.88
CA ALA A 180 -11.74 -8.30 -11.44
C ALA A 180 -10.79 -9.25 -10.69
N GLN A 181 -9.53 -9.34 -11.12
CA GLN A 181 -8.52 -10.14 -10.42
C GLN A 181 -8.15 -9.50 -9.08
N TYR A 182 -7.97 -8.19 -9.06
CA TYR A 182 -7.69 -7.44 -7.83
C TYR A 182 -8.76 -7.67 -6.75
N TYR A 183 -10.05 -7.57 -7.10
CA TYR A 183 -11.13 -7.82 -6.13
C TYR A 183 -11.21 -9.29 -5.68
N ARG A 184 -10.88 -10.25 -6.55
CA ARG A 184 -10.80 -11.66 -6.14
C ARG A 184 -9.69 -11.88 -5.12
N ASP A 185 -8.51 -11.32 -5.36
CA ASP A 185 -7.35 -11.46 -4.48
C ASP A 185 -7.59 -10.75 -3.15
N LEU A 186 -8.19 -9.57 -3.18
CA LEU A 186 -8.58 -8.81 -1.99
C LEU A 186 -9.58 -9.61 -1.13
N ARG A 187 -10.63 -10.17 -1.73
CA ARG A 187 -11.61 -11.00 -1.02
C ARG A 187 -10.94 -12.19 -0.36
N ARG A 188 -10.09 -12.91 -1.08
CA ARG A 188 -9.35 -14.04 -0.52
C ARG A 188 -8.50 -13.65 0.68
N GLN A 189 -7.77 -12.53 0.60
CA GLN A 189 -6.99 -12.01 1.73
C GLN A 189 -7.87 -11.63 2.92
N THR A 190 -9.04 -11.05 2.67
CA THR A 190 -10.00 -10.74 3.74
C THR A 190 -10.49 -12.00 4.42
N ASP A 191 -10.89 -13.01 3.65
CA ASP A 191 -11.37 -14.30 4.18
C ASP A 191 -10.27 -15.00 5.02
N GLU A 192 -9.01 -15.00 4.56
CA GLU A 192 -7.85 -15.52 5.28
C GLU A 192 -7.59 -14.75 6.60
N LEU A 193 -7.69 -13.44 6.58
CA LEU A 193 -7.53 -12.61 7.79
C LEU A 193 -8.66 -12.85 8.80
N GLU A 194 -9.90 -12.95 8.36
CA GLU A 194 -11.04 -13.23 9.22
C GLU A 194 -10.92 -14.62 9.89
N GLU A 195 -10.41 -15.60 9.17
CA GLU A 195 -10.15 -16.94 9.74
C GLU A 195 -9.03 -16.88 10.78
N ASN A 196 -7.92 -16.19 10.48
CA ASN A 196 -6.83 -16.00 11.44
C ASN A 196 -7.30 -15.28 12.72
N VAL A 197 -8.14 -14.25 12.59
CA VAL A 197 -8.72 -13.53 13.74
C VAL A 197 -9.58 -14.48 14.58
N ARG A 198 -10.41 -15.32 13.96
CA ARG A 198 -11.21 -16.32 14.69
C ARG A 198 -10.35 -17.32 15.43
N GLN A 199 -9.27 -17.81 14.82
CA GLN A 199 -8.34 -18.75 15.47
C GLN A 199 -7.65 -18.09 16.67
N LEU A 200 -7.15 -16.87 16.52
CA LEU A 200 -6.51 -16.14 17.61
C LEU A 200 -7.47 -15.84 18.77
N GLN A 201 -8.71 -15.51 18.46
CA GLN A 201 -9.74 -15.33 19.49
C GLN A 201 -10.04 -16.63 20.27
N ALA A 202 -10.12 -17.77 19.57
CA ALA A 202 -10.31 -19.07 20.21
C ALA A 202 -9.12 -19.46 21.10
N GLU A 203 -7.88 -19.23 20.63
CA GLU A 203 -6.67 -19.44 21.42
C GLU A 203 -6.62 -18.53 22.66
N GLN A 204 -7.03 -17.28 22.52
CA GLN A 204 -7.11 -16.34 23.64
C GLN A 204 -8.09 -16.82 24.69
N GLU A 205 -9.32 -17.22 24.28
CA GLU A 205 -10.31 -17.75 25.21
C GLU A 205 -9.83 -19.00 25.94
N GLU A 206 -9.13 -19.90 25.24
CA GLU A 206 -8.57 -21.10 25.88
C GLU A 206 -7.46 -20.75 26.88
N ALA A 207 -6.58 -19.80 26.51
CA ALA A 207 -5.52 -19.31 27.39
C ALA A 207 -6.11 -18.65 28.66
N GLU A 208 -7.15 -17.85 28.51
CA GLU A 208 -7.84 -17.22 29.64
C GLU A 208 -8.47 -18.27 30.58
N LYS A 209 -9.12 -19.31 30.04
CA LYS A 209 -9.66 -20.42 30.84
C LYS A 209 -8.55 -21.17 31.57
N ARG A 210 -7.43 -21.46 30.93
CA ARG A 210 -6.26 -22.09 31.57
C ARG A 210 -5.71 -21.23 32.70
N LEU A 211 -5.61 -19.92 32.48
CA LEU A 211 -5.12 -18.99 33.49
C LEU A 211 -6.06 -18.89 34.70
N GLU A 212 -7.38 -18.90 34.48
CA GLU A 212 -8.36 -18.90 35.54
C GLU A 212 -8.27 -20.18 36.37
N THR A 213 -8.14 -21.34 35.70
CA THR A 213 -7.97 -22.64 36.36
C THR A 213 -6.70 -22.66 37.21
N ALA A 214 -5.58 -22.24 36.66
CA ALA A 214 -4.29 -22.14 37.37
C ALA A 214 -4.38 -21.21 38.60
N ARG A 215 -5.05 -20.06 38.46
CA ARG A 215 -5.30 -19.16 39.61
C ARG A 215 -6.11 -19.80 40.73
N LYS A 216 -7.15 -20.57 40.37
CA LYS A 216 -7.97 -21.31 41.37
C LYS A 216 -7.12 -22.35 42.08
N GLU A 217 -6.30 -23.11 41.36
CA GLU A 217 -5.40 -24.11 41.94
C GLU A 217 -4.36 -23.47 42.88
N ILE A 218 -3.73 -22.38 42.47
CA ILE A 218 -2.79 -21.62 43.32
C ILE A 218 -3.45 -21.12 44.58
N ASN A 219 -4.67 -20.59 44.49
CA ASN A 219 -5.39 -20.10 45.67
C ASN A 219 -5.77 -21.25 46.63
N THR A 220 -6.15 -22.42 46.08
CA THR A 220 -6.42 -23.62 46.89
C THR A 220 -5.16 -24.09 47.62
N GLN A 221 -4.03 -24.20 46.91
CA GLN A 221 -2.74 -24.58 47.51
C GLN A 221 -2.28 -23.61 48.58
N LYS A 222 -2.43 -22.28 48.36
CA LYS A 222 -2.10 -21.26 49.36
C LYS A 222 -2.96 -21.43 50.61
N LEU A 223 -4.27 -21.69 50.45
CA LEU A 223 -5.18 -21.90 51.58
C LEU A 223 -4.80 -23.16 52.37
N GLU A 224 -4.43 -24.25 51.69
CA GLU A 224 -3.95 -25.48 52.34
C GLU A 224 -2.62 -25.26 53.07
N ALA A 225 -1.68 -24.52 52.45
CA ALA A 225 -0.42 -24.17 53.10
C ALA A 225 -0.67 -23.38 54.41
N VAL A 226 -1.52 -22.36 54.39
CA VAL A 226 -1.86 -21.59 55.59
C VAL A 226 -2.52 -22.45 56.66
N LYS A 227 -3.39 -23.42 56.30
CA LYS A 227 -4.02 -24.36 57.21
C LYS A 227 -2.96 -25.29 57.84
N MET A 228 -1.99 -25.75 57.06
CA MET A 228 -0.91 -26.59 57.55
C MET A 228 0.02 -25.83 58.51
N GLU A 229 0.39 -24.60 58.16
CA GLU A 229 1.18 -23.72 59.06
C GLU A 229 0.49 -23.47 60.39
N ALA A 230 -0.83 -23.16 60.36
CA ALA A 230 -1.60 -22.97 61.56
C ALA A 230 -1.67 -24.26 62.43
N LYS A 231 -1.84 -25.43 61.80
CA LYS A 231 -1.84 -26.74 62.52
C LYS A 231 -0.46 -26.96 63.14
N THR A 232 0.64 -26.73 62.41
CA THR A 232 2.00 -26.89 62.91
C THR A 232 2.28 -25.97 64.09
N ALA A 233 1.85 -24.72 64.02
CA ALA A 233 1.99 -23.73 65.08
C ALA A 233 1.20 -24.15 66.36
N ILE A 234 0.00 -24.71 66.19
CA ILE A 234 -0.80 -25.24 67.33
C ILE A 234 -0.08 -26.42 67.98
N ILE A 235 0.40 -27.37 67.17
CA ILE A 235 1.15 -28.55 67.69
C ILE A 235 2.40 -28.11 68.44
N ALA A 236 3.16 -27.20 67.90
CA ALA A 236 4.38 -26.64 68.56
C ALA A 236 4.04 -25.96 69.88
N LYS A 237 2.97 -25.17 69.91
CA LYS A 237 2.47 -24.51 71.16
C LYS A 237 2.01 -25.56 72.20
N MET A 238 1.28 -26.61 71.79
CA MET A 238 0.87 -27.69 72.70
C MET A 238 2.11 -28.45 73.25
N GLY A 239 3.09 -28.77 72.39
CA GLY A 239 4.35 -29.38 72.82
C GLY A 239 5.09 -28.53 73.84
N SER A 240 5.18 -27.23 73.65
CA SER A 240 5.78 -26.29 74.61
C SER A 240 5.03 -26.24 75.94
N LEU A 241 3.70 -26.27 75.90
CA LEU A 241 2.88 -26.26 77.14
C LEU A 241 3.01 -27.57 77.92
N LEU A 242 3.08 -28.72 77.26
CA LEU A 242 3.32 -30.01 77.88
C LEU A 242 4.73 -30.07 78.49
N GLY A 243 5.77 -29.62 77.77
CA GLY A 243 7.13 -29.60 78.26
C GLY A 243 7.36 -28.63 79.44
N SER A 244 6.52 -27.61 79.61
CA SER A 244 6.54 -26.68 80.71
C SER A 244 5.76 -27.13 81.97
N GLY A 245 5.14 -28.29 81.91
CA GLY A 245 4.37 -28.82 83.01
C GLY A 245 3.01 -28.10 83.30
N LYS A 246 2.62 -27.20 82.44
CA LYS A 246 1.40 -26.37 82.57
C LYS A 246 0.12 -27.10 82.09
N ILE A 247 0.25 -28.19 81.34
CA ILE A 247 -0.85 -29.05 80.88
C ILE A 247 -0.42 -30.49 81.03
N CYS A 248 -1.22 -31.35 81.76
CA CYS A 248 -1.06 -32.77 81.87
C CYS A 248 -2.05 -33.48 80.92
N LEU A 249 -1.56 -34.39 80.06
CA LEU A 249 -2.43 -35.23 79.29
C LEU A 249 -3.02 -36.30 80.21
N LEU A 250 -4.29 -36.14 80.61
CA LEU A 250 -5.04 -37.21 81.24
C LEU A 250 -5.50 -38.12 80.13
N TYR A 251 -4.89 -39.30 80.08
CA TYR A 251 -5.38 -40.40 79.28
C TYR A 251 -6.48 -41.11 80.09
N THR A 252 -7.73 -40.83 79.77
CA THR A 252 -8.83 -41.64 80.26
C THR A 252 -9.06 -42.80 79.30
N SER A 253 -8.62 -44.00 79.63
CA SER A 253 -9.08 -45.19 78.95
C SER A 253 -10.47 -45.50 79.51
N ASP A 254 -11.52 -45.13 78.81
CA ASP A 254 -12.84 -45.76 79.06
C ASP A 254 -12.74 -47.19 78.56
N ALA A 255 -12.43 -48.03 79.49
CA ALA A 255 -12.71 -49.42 79.33
C ALA A 255 -14.27 -49.56 79.35
N ALA A 256 -14.83 -49.83 78.18
CA ALA A 256 -16.23 -50.15 78.06
C ALA A 256 -16.51 -51.31 78.93
N ASP A 257 -17.29 -51.09 79.98
CA ASP A 257 -17.87 -52.09 80.75
C ASP A 257 -18.98 -52.75 79.95
N GLU A 258 -18.75 -53.97 79.50
CA GLU A 258 -19.79 -54.83 78.98
C GLU A 258 -20.67 -55.33 80.13
N GLY A 259 -21.71 -54.61 80.39
CA GLY A 259 -22.76 -55.10 81.29
C GLY A 259 -23.75 -55.97 80.58
N LEU A 260 -23.61 -57.26 80.74
CA LEU A 260 -24.61 -58.29 80.52
C LEU A 260 -25.93 -57.95 81.17
N GLY A 261 -27.06 -58.37 80.52
CA GLY A 261 -28.14 -58.80 81.33
C GLY A 261 -29.56 -58.56 80.81
N VAL A 262 -30.09 -59.62 80.23
CA VAL A 262 -31.53 -60.10 80.21
C VAL A 262 -32.46 -59.37 79.24
#